data_c2b7a71f11b2758c66ca91a1cc8f1930
#
_entry.id   c2b7a71f11b2758c66ca91a1cc8f1930
#
_cell.length_a   1.000
_cell.length_b   1.000
_cell.length_c   1.000
_cell.angle_alpha   90.00
_cell.angle_beta   90.00
_cell.angle_gamma   90.00
#
_symmetry.space_group_name_H-M   'P 1'
#
loop_
_entity.id
_entity.type
_entity.pdbx_description
1 polymer ?
#
loop_
_entity_poly.entity_id
_entity_poly.type
_entity_poly.pdbx_seq_one_letter_code
_entity_poly.pdbx_strand_id
1 'polypeptide(L)'
;MQNSELIMTLQRFFLIILLISLNFAAETNANTMANEELMLLRITGEDRPGLTASVMGILAKYDVHIQDIGQADIHSTLSLGILIRVDEEKSGFVMKDLLFKASELNVNIKFYPISLEEYEAWVARQGKNRYMLTVLGRRLEARQIEAVSRLIKDQGLNIDGIKRLTGRASILHPREKNRACIQFSVRGTPRDREALHAELLKMSSELEIDGSFQTDNMYRRMRRLICFDMDSTLIQAEVIDELARKHGVYDEVAAITASAMRGEIDFKESFTRRCKLLKGLDVNVMRDIAENLPFTEGLDRLMYVLKKYGYKIAILSGGFTFFGEYIQKKYGIDYVYANELEIDETGHLTGNYVGEIVDGKRKAELLRLIAQVEKVDLQQTIAVGDGANDLPMLNEAGLGIAFHAKPRVVANAGQSITTIGIDGVLYFLGFKDSYLDEQAQ
;
A
#
# COMPACT_ATOMS: atom_id res chain seq x y z
N MET A 1 -30.15 54.62 9.00
CA MET A 1 -31.00 53.91 8.01
C MET A 1 -30.56 54.14 6.54
N GLN A 2 -30.17 55.32 6.11
CA GLN A 2 -29.78 55.57 4.68
C GLN A 2 -28.52 54.82 4.19
N ASN A 3 -27.54 54.55 5.07
CA ASN A 3 -26.30 53.84 4.68
C ASN A 3 -26.48 52.33 4.42
N SER A 4 -27.46 51.68 5.05
CA SER A 4 -27.72 50.26 4.86
C SER A 4 -28.43 49.93 3.54
N GLU A 5 -29.32 50.84 3.09
CA GLU A 5 -29.97 50.69 1.78
C GLU A 5 -29.00 50.93 0.60
N LEU A 6 -28.09 51.88 0.75
CA LEU A 6 -27.05 52.13 -0.25
C LEU A 6 -26.09 50.95 -0.41
N ILE A 7 -25.68 50.32 0.68
CA ILE A 7 -24.82 49.11 0.67
C ILE A 7 -25.53 47.92 0.03
N MET A 8 -26.80 47.70 0.35
CA MET A 8 -27.59 46.62 -0.28
C MET A 8 -27.81 46.87 -1.78
N THR A 9 -27.99 48.10 -2.19
CA THR A 9 -28.15 48.46 -3.62
C THR A 9 -26.84 48.26 -4.38
N LEU A 10 -25.70 48.62 -3.81
CA LEU A 10 -24.38 48.39 -4.39
C LEU A 10 -24.04 46.88 -4.48
N GLN A 11 -24.39 46.09 -3.46
CA GLN A 11 -24.20 44.63 -3.51
C GLN A 11 -25.07 43.96 -4.57
N ARG A 12 -26.32 44.38 -4.75
CA ARG A 12 -27.19 43.90 -5.83
C ARG A 12 -26.65 44.29 -7.20
N PHE A 13 -26.13 45.50 -7.36
CA PHE A 13 -25.57 45.98 -8.62
C PHE A 13 -24.30 45.21 -8.99
N PHE A 14 -23.44 44.90 -7.98
CA PHE A 14 -22.24 44.10 -8.16
C PHE A 14 -22.57 42.64 -8.52
N LEU A 15 -23.62 42.08 -7.91
CA LEU A 15 -24.09 40.71 -8.21
C LEU A 15 -24.67 40.60 -9.62
N ILE A 16 -25.39 41.64 -10.09
CA ILE A 16 -25.93 41.70 -11.45
C ILE A 16 -24.82 41.84 -12.50
N ILE A 17 -23.80 42.66 -12.23
CA ILE A 17 -22.65 42.80 -13.12
C ILE A 17 -21.86 41.49 -13.17
N LEU A 18 -21.67 40.80 -12.02
CA LEU A 18 -21.02 39.50 -11.96
C LEU A 18 -21.79 38.42 -12.73
N LEU A 19 -23.13 38.41 -12.64
CA LEU A 19 -24.00 37.47 -13.38
C LEU A 19 -24.00 37.78 -14.90
N ILE A 20 -23.99 39.05 -15.27
CA ILE A 20 -23.89 39.46 -16.71
C ILE A 20 -22.51 39.11 -17.25
N SER A 21 -21.43 39.32 -16.49
CA SER A 21 -20.07 38.93 -16.91
C SER A 21 -19.89 37.43 -17.01
N LEU A 22 -20.49 36.65 -16.11
CA LEU A 22 -20.49 35.18 -16.15
C LEU A 22 -21.31 34.64 -17.33
N ASN A 23 -22.49 35.24 -17.63
CA ASN A 23 -23.28 34.87 -18.81
C ASN A 23 -22.57 35.26 -20.12
N PHE A 24 -21.96 36.44 -20.19
CA PHE A 24 -21.20 36.87 -21.36
C PHE A 24 -19.96 35.99 -21.59
N ALA A 25 -19.26 35.59 -20.53
CA ALA A 25 -18.16 34.64 -20.60
C ALA A 25 -18.63 33.24 -21.04
N ALA A 26 -19.81 32.80 -20.56
CA ALA A 26 -20.41 31.53 -20.97
C ALA A 26 -20.87 31.52 -22.43
N GLU A 27 -21.48 32.61 -22.91
CA GLU A 27 -21.87 32.77 -24.32
C GLU A 27 -20.65 32.90 -25.25
N THR A 28 -19.61 33.61 -24.82
CA THR A 28 -18.36 33.72 -25.61
C THR A 28 -17.64 32.35 -25.67
N ASN A 29 -17.59 31.58 -24.57
CA ASN A 29 -17.07 30.23 -24.57
C ASN A 29 -17.93 29.27 -25.42
N ALA A 30 -19.26 29.37 -25.37
CA ALA A 30 -20.16 28.56 -26.20
C ALA A 30 -20.00 28.84 -27.68
N ASN A 31 -19.83 30.12 -28.05
CA ASN A 31 -19.58 30.52 -29.45
C ASN A 31 -18.18 30.12 -29.96
N THR A 32 -17.15 30.12 -29.08
CA THR A 32 -15.81 29.62 -29.43
C THR A 32 -15.82 28.11 -29.59
N MET A 33 -16.65 27.40 -28.83
CA MET A 33 -16.81 25.94 -28.91
C MET A 33 -17.65 25.49 -30.13
N ALA A 34 -18.42 26.38 -30.76
CA ALA A 34 -19.26 26.04 -31.92
C ALA A 34 -18.44 25.68 -33.18
N ASN A 35 -17.16 26.08 -33.24
CA ASN A 35 -16.25 25.83 -34.36
C ASN A 35 -15.10 24.88 -34.03
N GLU A 36 -15.14 24.17 -32.88
CA GLU A 36 -14.08 23.26 -32.47
C GLU A 36 -14.60 21.82 -32.34
N GLU A 37 -13.79 20.88 -32.75
CA GLU A 37 -14.03 19.43 -32.60
C GLU A 37 -13.22 18.85 -31.47
N LEU A 38 -13.85 17.97 -30.65
CA LEU A 38 -13.18 17.11 -29.70
C LEU A 38 -12.91 15.73 -30.31
N MET A 39 -11.68 15.27 -30.23
CA MET A 39 -11.27 14.02 -30.86
C MET A 39 -10.29 13.25 -29.99
N LEU A 40 -10.57 11.98 -29.77
CA LEU A 40 -9.63 11.05 -29.16
C LEU A 40 -8.77 10.36 -30.23
N LEU A 41 -7.48 10.63 -30.19
CA LEU A 41 -6.48 9.94 -30.99
C LEU A 41 -6.05 8.69 -30.24
N ARG A 42 -6.07 7.52 -30.88
CA ARG A 42 -5.47 6.29 -30.36
C ARG A 42 -4.38 5.82 -31.30
N ILE A 43 -3.15 5.82 -30.80
CA ILE A 43 -1.95 5.41 -31.55
C ILE A 43 -1.42 4.14 -30.93
N THR A 44 -1.23 3.10 -31.73
CA THR A 44 -0.71 1.81 -31.30
C THR A 44 0.37 1.32 -32.25
N GLY A 45 1.44 0.75 -31.70
CA GLY A 45 2.56 0.24 -32.50
C GLY A 45 3.74 -0.16 -31.62
N GLU A 46 4.88 -0.37 -32.24
CA GLU A 46 6.13 -0.63 -31.53
C GLU A 46 6.61 0.66 -30.84
N ASP A 47 7.02 0.54 -29.58
CA ASP A 47 7.56 1.67 -28.82
C ASP A 47 8.93 2.07 -29.38
N ARG A 48 9.06 3.35 -29.71
CA ARG A 48 10.29 3.93 -30.26
C ARG A 48 10.54 5.32 -29.70
N PRO A 49 11.80 5.68 -29.44
CA PRO A 49 12.16 7.05 -29.09
C PRO A 49 11.70 8.05 -30.18
N GLY A 50 11.08 9.15 -29.74
CA GLY A 50 10.66 10.22 -30.62
C GLY A 50 9.25 10.09 -31.22
N LEU A 51 8.52 9.00 -31.00
CA LEU A 51 7.15 8.84 -31.51
C LEU A 51 6.22 9.93 -31.01
N THR A 52 6.16 10.12 -29.70
CA THR A 52 5.33 11.17 -29.09
C THR A 52 5.75 12.56 -29.55
N ALA A 53 7.05 12.84 -29.66
CA ALA A 53 7.55 14.13 -30.16
C ALA A 53 7.10 14.39 -31.61
N SER A 54 7.14 13.37 -32.47
CA SER A 54 6.70 13.48 -33.87
C SER A 54 5.20 13.78 -33.98
N VAL A 55 4.38 13.13 -33.18
CA VAL A 55 2.92 13.37 -33.11
C VAL A 55 2.64 14.78 -32.60
N MET A 56 3.27 15.17 -31.48
CA MET A 56 3.11 16.51 -30.89
C MET A 56 3.60 17.61 -31.82
N GLY A 57 4.64 17.38 -32.62
CA GLY A 57 5.10 18.34 -33.61
C GLY A 57 4.06 18.65 -34.68
N ILE A 58 3.26 17.67 -35.11
CA ILE A 58 2.13 17.89 -36.01
C ILE A 58 1.00 18.66 -35.33
N LEU A 59 0.61 18.24 -34.12
CA LEU A 59 -0.44 18.92 -33.36
C LEU A 59 -0.09 20.39 -33.08
N ALA A 60 1.17 20.66 -32.74
CA ALA A 60 1.67 22.01 -32.52
C ALA A 60 1.66 22.90 -33.77
N LYS A 61 1.88 22.36 -34.98
CA LYS A 61 1.82 23.08 -36.24
C LYS A 61 0.44 23.71 -36.50
N TYR A 62 -0.61 23.10 -35.94
CA TYR A 62 -2.00 23.52 -36.12
C TYR A 62 -2.60 24.19 -34.87
N ASP A 63 -1.79 24.50 -33.87
CA ASP A 63 -2.21 25.07 -32.57
C ASP A 63 -3.30 24.27 -31.85
N VAL A 64 -3.18 22.93 -31.92
CA VAL A 64 -4.16 22.01 -31.33
C VAL A 64 -4.04 22.03 -29.80
N HIS A 65 -5.17 22.10 -29.11
CA HIS A 65 -5.24 22.02 -27.65
C HIS A 65 -5.31 20.58 -27.17
N ILE A 66 -4.44 20.23 -26.22
CA ILE A 66 -4.45 18.90 -25.57
C ILE A 66 -5.33 18.97 -24.32
N GLN A 67 -6.38 18.15 -24.27
CA GLN A 67 -7.29 18.04 -23.13
C GLN A 67 -6.85 16.95 -22.16
N ASP A 68 -6.33 15.83 -22.68
CA ASP A 68 -5.77 14.72 -21.87
C ASP A 68 -4.80 13.91 -22.70
N ILE A 69 -3.85 13.25 -22.02
CA ILE A 69 -2.87 12.37 -22.64
C ILE A 69 -2.53 11.21 -21.72
N GLY A 70 -2.50 10.00 -22.25
CA GLY A 70 -2.12 8.81 -21.53
C GLY A 70 -1.37 7.82 -22.40
N GLN A 71 -0.32 7.21 -21.83
CA GLN A 71 0.48 6.20 -22.50
C GLN A 71 0.56 4.94 -21.65
N ALA A 72 0.45 3.78 -22.29
CA ALA A 72 0.69 2.48 -21.68
C ALA A 72 1.62 1.65 -22.59
N ASP A 73 2.54 0.92 -21.96
CA ASP A 73 3.44 0.00 -22.63
C ASP A 73 3.30 -1.42 -22.06
N ILE A 74 3.18 -2.40 -22.94
CA ILE A 74 3.24 -3.82 -22.60
C ILE A 74 4.19 -4.51 -23.58
N HIS A 75 5.28 -5.08 -23.05
CA HIS A 75 6.39 -5.60 -23.86
C HIS A 75 6.98 -4.46 -24.70
N SER A 76 7.04 -4.58 -26.01
CA SER A 76 7.50 -3.56 -26.96
C SER A 76 6.35 -2.79 -27.63
N THR A 77 5.12 -2.98 -27.15
CA THR A 77 3.94 -2.36 -27.78
C THR A 77 3.49 -1.16 -26.97
N LEU A 78 3.45 -0.01 -27.64
CA LEU A 78 2.92 1.25 -27.14
C LEU A 78 1.42 1.38 -27.45
N SER A 79 0.66 1.90 -26.49
CA SER A 79 -0.68 2.45 -26.71
C SER A 79 -0.71 3.88 -26.16
N LEU A 80 -0.80 4.86 -27.05
CA LEU A 80 -0.86 6.30 -26.72
C LEU A 80 -2.25 6.82 -27.06
N GLY A 81 -2.94 7.36 -26.07
CA GLY A 81 -4.21 8.07 -26.20
C GLY A 81 -4.01 9.57 -26.03
N ILE A 82 -4.53 10.39 -26.91
CA ILE A 82 -4.48 11.85 -26.81
C ILE A 82 -5.88 12.39 -27.10
N LEU A 83 -6.47 13.08 -26.13
CA LEU A 83 -7.72 13.79 -26.32
C LEU A 83 -7.39 15.23 -26.71
N ILE A 84 -7.82 15.62 -27.89
CA ILE A 84 -7.53 16.93 -28.46
C ILE A 84 -8.80 17.75 -28.70
N ARG A 85 -8.63 19.06 -28.71
CA ARG A 85 -9.59 20.00 -29.18
C ARG A 85 -8.95 20.78 -30.34
N VAL A 86 -9.60 20.80 -31.50
CA VAL A 86 -9.07 21.32 -32.73
C VAL A 86 -10.15 22.12 -33.47
N ASP A 87 -9.76 23.18 -34.11
CA ASP A 87 -10.60 23.99 -35.02
C ASP A 87 -11.14 23.10 -36.16
N GLU A 88 -12.45 23.11 -36.40
CA GLU A 88 -13.14 22.31 -37.43
C GLU A 88 -12.49 22.50 -38.82
N GLU A 89 -12.09 23.72 -39.17
CA GLU A 89 -11.42 24.00 -40.44
C GLU A 89 -10.05 23.36 -40.57
N LYS A 90 -9.35 23.12 -39.41
CA LYS A 90 -8.01 22.51 -39.35
C LYS A 90 -8.04 20.99 -39.14
N SER A 91 -9.14 20.43 -38.64
CA SER A 91 -9.31 19.06 -38.28
C SER A 91 -8.90 18.08 -39.38
N GLY A 92 -9.38 18.29 -40.59
CA GLY A 92 -9.05 17.47 -41.75
C GLY A 92 -7.55 17.47 -42.10
N PHE A 93 -6.89 18.63 -41.98
CA PHE A 93 -5.44 18.74 -42.22
C PHE A 93 -4.62 18.04 -41.15
N VAL A 94 -5.02 18.16 -39.88
CA VAL A 94 -4.42 17.47 -38.75
C VAL A 94 -4.50 15.96 -38.93
N MET A 95 -5.69 15.43 -39.23
CA MET A 95 -5.90 14.00 -39.48
C MET A 95 -5.05 13.50 -40.63
N LYS A 96 -4.99 14.21 -41.74
CA LYS A 96 -4.18 13.86 -42.89
C LYS A 96 -2.70 13.79 -42.54
N ASP A 97 -2.12 14.82 -41.92
CA ASP A 97 -0.70 14.89 -41.59
C ASP A 97 -0.33 13.79 -40.56
N LEU A 98 -1.22 13.50 -39.59
CA LEU A 98 -1.06 12.41 -38.62
C LEU A 98 -1.11 11.05 -39.29
N LEU A 99 -1.98 10.80 -40.29
CA LEU A 99 -2.04 9.54 -41.03
C LEU A 99 -0.74 9.28 -41.82
N PHE A 100 -0.22 10.32 -42.51
CA PHE A 100 1.06 10.20 -43.20
C PHE A 100 2.20 9.88 -42.24
N LYS A 101 2.23 10.59 -41.12
CA LYS A 101 3.27 10.36 -40.11
C LYS A 101 3.14 8.99 -39.43
N ALA A 102 1.94 8.52 -39.18
CA ALA A 102 1.70 7.18 -38.66
C ALA A 102 2.21 6.09 -39.62
N SER A 103 1.99 6.26 -40.93
CA SER A 103 2.52 5.38 -41.95
C SER A 103 4.06 5.38 -41.98
N GLU A 104 4.67 6.58 -41.92
CA GLU A 104 6.14 6.73 -41.86
C GLU A 104 6.76 6.06 -40.62
N LEU A 105 6.08 6.18 -39.48
CA LEU A 105 6.50 5.60 -38.21
C LEU A 105 6.09 4.13 -38.05
N ASN A 106 5.38 3.55 -39.00
CA ASN A 106 4.84 2.18 -38.97
C ASN A 106 4.00 1.93 -37.68
N VAL A 107 3.11 2.87 -37.35
CA VAL A 107 2.14 2.77 -36.25
C VAL A 107 0.72 2.90 -36.77
N ASN A 108 -0.24 2.36 -36.04
CA ASN A 108 -1.66 2.53 -36.33
C ASN A 108 -2.20 3.73 -35.56
N ILE A 109 -2.93 4.61 -36.25
CA ILE A 109 -3.69 5.69 -35.63
C ILE A 109 -5.18 5.53 -35.94
N LYS A 110 -5.99 5.77 -34.93
CA LYS A 110 -7.46 5.84 -35.07
C LYS A 110 -7.97 7.13 -34.43
N PHE A 111 -8.98 7.71 -35.06
CA PHE A 111 -9.62 8.94 -34.65
C PHE A 111 -11.04 8.64 -34.19
N TYR A 112 -11.40 9.10 -32.99
CA TYR A 112 -12.72 8.93 -32.41
C TYR A 112 -13.28 10.33 -32.08
N PRO A 113 -14.24 10.86 -32.86
CA PRO A 113 -14.94 12.08 -32.47
C PRO A 113 -15.62 11.88 -31.12
N ILE A 114 -15.56 12.86 -30.27
CA ILE A 114 -16.18 12.87 -28.93
C ILE A 114 -17.17 14.04 -28.91
N SER A 115 -18.41 13.78 -28.51
CA SER A 115 -19.38 14.85 -28.33
C SER A 115 -19.08 15.68 -27.08
N LEU A 116 -19.50 16.93 -27.05
CA LEU A 116 -19.36 17.77 -25.86
C LEU A 116 -20.08 17.15 -24.67
N GLU A 117 -21.23 16.53 -24.88
CA GLU A 117 -21.98 15.83 -23.84
C GLU A 117 -21.18 14.63 -23.24
N GLU A 118 -20.54 13.82 -24.08
CA GLU A 118 -19.67 12.73 -23.66
C GLU A 118 -18.46 13.23 -22.86
N TYR A 119 -17.86 14.35 -23.32
CA TYR A 119 -16.75 14.99 -22.64
C TYR A 119 -17.15 15.51 -21.25
N GLU A 120 -18.23 16.28 -21.16
CA GLU A 120 -18.75 16.80 -19.88
C GLU A 120 -19.16 15.67 -18.93
N ALA A 121 -19.78 14.62 -19.42
CA ALA A 121 -20.09 13.43 -18.63
C ALA A 121 -18.82 12.71 -18.15
N TRP A 122 -17.74 12.75 -18.91
CA TRP A 122 -16.44 12.23 -18.49
C TRP A 122 -15.78 13.12 -17.43
N VAL A 123 -15.81 14.45 -17.60
CA VAL A 123 -15.33 15.43 -16.61
C VAL A 123 -16.09 15.32 -15.30
N ALA A 124 -17.41 15.18 -15.33
CA ALA A 124 -18.25 15.03 -14.15
C ALA A 124 -17.96 13.74 -13.32
N ARG A 125 -17.28 12.77 -13.93
CA ARG A 125 -16.79 11.57 -13.22
C ARG A 125 -15.47 11.79 -12.47
N GLN A 126 -14.82 12.95 -12.64
CA GLN A 126 -13.65 13.33 -11.86
C GLN A 126 -14.07 13.64 -10.41
N GLY A 127 -13.15 13.53 -9.47
CA GLY A 127 -13.43 13.81 -8.05
C GLY A 127 -14.11 12.67 -7.28
N LYS A 128 -14.41 11.52 -7.90
CA LYS A 128 -14.86 10.33 -7.17
C LYS A 128 -13.73 9.72 -6.34
N ASN A 129 -14.09 9.03 -5.26
CA ASN A 129 -13.14 8.32 -4.41
C ASN A 129 -12.27 7.37 -5.24
N ARG A 130 -10.99 7.36 -4.94
CA ARG A 130 -10.00 6.48 -5.57
C ARG A 130 -9.41 5.55 -4.56
N TYR A 131 -9.18 4.31 -4.99
CA TYR A 131 -8.60 3.25 -4.17
C TYR A 131 -7.50 2.55 -4.94
N MET A 132 -6.58 1.96 -4.19
CA MET A 132 -5.58 1.04 -4.71
C MET A 132 -5.87 -0.35 -4.18
N LEU A 133 -6.22 -1.26 -5.09
CA LEU A 133 -6.29 -2.69 -4.79
C LEU A 133 -4.98 -3.33 -5.24
N THR A 134 -4.22 -3.83 -4.31
CA THR A 134 -2.95 -4.54 -4.58
C THR A 134 -3.16 -6.02 -4.39
N VAL A 135 -2.77 -6.82 -5.38
CA VAL A 135 -2.84 -8.28 -5.36
C VAL A 135 -1.43 -8.84 -5.44
N LEU A 136 -1.11 -9.74 -4.53
CA LEU A 136 0.23 -10.23 -4.25
C LEU A 136 0.20 -11.75 -4.10
N GLY A 137 1.22 -12.44 -4.60
CA GLY A 137 1.38 -13.89 -4.47
C GLY A 137 2.68 -14.39 -5.06
N ARG A 138 2.89 -15.70 -5.03
CA ARG A 138 4.08 -16.32 -5.67
C ARG A 138 4.01 -16.26 -7.19
N ARG A 139 2.82 -16.30 -7.76
CA ARG A 139 2.53 -16.19 -9.19
C ARG A 139 1.19 -15.49 -9.40
N LEU A 140 0.93 -15.03 -10.63
CA LEU A 140 -0.34 -14.45 -11.02
C LEU A 140 -0.95 -15.29 -12.14
N GLU A 141 -2.17 -15.72 -11.94
CA GLU A 141 -2.94 -16.54 -12.90
C GLU A 141 -4.22 -15.82 -13.31
N ALA A 142 -4.74 -16.16 -14.50
CA ALA A 142 -5.95 -15.54 -15.03
C ALA A 142 -7.16 -15.67 -14.07
N ARG A 143 -7.29 -16.82 -13.39
CA ARG A 143 -8.38 -17.07 -12.41
C ARG A 143 -8.37 -16.08 -11.24
N GLN A 144 -7.17 -15.69 -10.76
CA GLN A 144 -6.98 -14.73 -9.68
C GLN A 144 -7.39 -13.32 -10.13
N ILE A 145 -6.94 -12.93 -11.32
CA ILE A 145 -7.25 -11.61 -11.90
C ILE A 145 -8.75 -11.51 -12.23
N GLU A 146 -9.35 -12.57 -12.72
CA GLU A 146 -10.78 -12.65 -13.01
C GLU A 146 -11.61 -12.48 -11.74
N ALA A 147 -11.29 -13.22 -10.67
CA ALA A 147 -12.00 -13.14 -9.39
C ALA A 147 -11.92 -11.72 -8.77
N VAL A 148 -10.72 -11.13 -8.77
CA VAL A 148 -10.53 -9.75 -8.28
C VAL A 148 -11.29 -8.73 -9.14
N SER A 149 -11.25 -8.88 -10.46
CA SER A 149 -11.97 -7.97 -11.37
C SER A 149 -13.49 -8.09 -11.21
N ARG A 150 -14.00 -9.30 -10.96
CA ARG A 150 -15.40 -9.55 -10.65
C ARG A 150 -15.81 -8.88 -9.35
N LEU A 151 -15.00 -9.02 -8.27
CA LEU A 151 -15.23 -8.36 -7.01
C LEU A 151 -15.33 -6.83 -7.17
N ILE A 152 -14.40 -6.21 -7.91
CA ILE A 152 -14.41 -4.76 -8.20
C ILE A 152 -15.73 -4.37 -8.90
N LYS A 153 -16.14 -5.13 -9.92
CA LYS A 153 -17.39 -4.92 -10.67
C LYS A 153 -18.62 -5.05 -9.76
N ASP A 154 -18.67 -6.09 -8.94
CA ASP A 154 -19.82 -6.39 -8.07
C ASP A 154 -20.01 -5.35 -6.98
N GLN A 155 -18.90 -4.70 -6.57
CA GLN A 155 -18.91 -3.53 -5.69
C GLN A 155 -19.27 -2.20 -6.40
N GLY A 156 -19.55 -2.23 -7.70
CA GLY A 156 -19.89 -1.05 -8.48
C GLY A 156 -18.71 -0.10 -8.73
N LEU A 157 -17.51 -0.61 -8.64
CA LEU A 157 -16.27 0.12 -8.85
C LEU A 157 -15.76 -0.03 -10.29
N ASN A 158 -15.00 0.95 -10.78
CA ASN A 158 -14.36 0.91 -12.08
C ASN A 158 -12.84 0.76 -11.96
N ILE A 159 -12.23 -0.02 -12.83
CA ILE A 159 -10.78 -0.14 -12.95
C ILE A 159 -10.29 0.95 -13.91
N ASP A 160 -9.49 1.90 -13.41
CA ASP A 160 -8.89 2.97 -14.21
C ASP A 160 -7.52 2.58 -14.76
N GLY A 161 -6.84 1.63 -14.12
CA GLY A 161 -5.54 1.16 -14.58
C GLY A 161 -5.05 -0.06 -13.80
N ILE A 162 -4.20 -0.85 -14.46
CA ILE A 162 -3.56 -2.01 -13.86
C ILE A 162 -2.06 -1.87 -14.08
N LYS A 163 -1.26 -2.01 -13.00
CA LYS A 163 0.20 -1.90 -13.06
C LYS A 163 0.85 -3.07 -12.33
N ARG A 164 1.86 -3.67 -12.96
CA ARG A 164 2.73 -4.63 -12.29
C ARG A 164 3.74 -3.87 -11.42
N LEU A 165 3.90 -4.30 -10.17
CA LEU A 165 4.86 -3.72 -9.22
C LEU A 165 6.15 -4.53 -9.13
N THR A 166 6.07 -5.85 -9.31
CA THR A 166 7.25 -6.73 -9.32
C THR A 166 7.99 -6.69 -10.65
N GLY A 167 9.30 -6.88 -10.60
CA GLY A 167 10.13 -7.11 -11.78
C GLY A 167 9.64 -8.31 -12.60
N ARG A 168 10.07 -8.39 -13.86
CA ARG A 168 9.78 -9.54 -14.73
C ARG A 168 10.80 -10.63 -14.45
N ALA A 169 10.33 -11.83 -14.13
CA ALA A 169 11.19 -13.01 -13.94
C ALA A 169 11.53 -13.64 -15.28
N SER A 170 12.76 -14.18 -15.39
CA SER A 170 13.13 -15.02 -16.53
C SER A 170 12.29 -16.31 -16.54
N ILE A 171 11.78 -16.69 -17.70
CA ILE A 171 11.06 -17.95 -17.89
C ILE A 171 12.06 -19.12 -17.88
N LEU A 172 13.27 -18.88 -18.37
CA LEU A 172 14.33 -19.90 -18.47
C LEU A 172 15.04 -20.14 -17.13
N HIS A 173 15.08 -19.10 -16.27
CA HIS A 173 15.76 -19.13 -14.98
C HIS A 173 14.79 -18.65 -13.89
N PRO A 174 13.78 -19.46 -13.52
CA PRO A 174 12.83 -19.09 -12.47
C PRO A 174 13.56 -18.99 -11.14
N ARG A 175 13.24 -17.93 -10.37
CA ARG A 175 13.73 -17.80 -8.99
C ARG A 175 12.96 -18.77 -8.10
N GLU A 176 13.64 -19.42 -7.13
CA GLU A 176 12.97 -20.33 -6.17
C GLU A 176 11.85 -19.64 -5.38
N LYS A 177 12.07 -18.40 -5.01
CA LYS A 177 11.10 -17.57 -4.23
C LYS A 177 10.57 -16.43 -5.09
N ASN A 178 9.72 -16.79 -6.06
CA ASN A 178 9.09 -15.79 -6.93
C ASN A 178 8.11 -14.92 -6.14
N ARG A 179 8.03 -13.68 -6.56
CA ARG A 179 7.02 -12.70 -6.13
C ARG A 179 6.33 -12.15 -7.36
N ALA A 180 5.03 -12.03 -7.28
CA ALA A 180 4.22 -11.45 -8.34
C ALA A 180 3.20 -10.51 -7.73
N CYS A 181 3.22 -9.24 -8.14
CA CYS A 181 2.33 -8.21 -7.61
C CYS A 181 1.80 -7.34 -8.74
N ILE A 182 0.49 -7.15 -8.73
CA ILE A 182 -0.18 -6.16 -9.55
C ILE A 182 -1.02 -5.23 -8.67
N GLN A 183 -1.18 -4.01 -9.15
CA GLN A 183 -1.97 -2.98 -8.49
C GLN A 183 -3.02 -2.46 -9.46
N PHE A 184 -4.27 -2.45 -9.00
CA PHE A 184 -5.41 -1.85 -9.68
C PHE A 184 -5.65 -0.45 -9.10
N SER A 185 -5.70 0.55 -9.96
CA SER A 185 -6.27 1.85 -9.63
C SER A 185 -7.77 1.76 -9.84
N VAL A 186 -8.55 1.99 -8.79
CA VAL A 186 -9.99 1.76 -8.78
C VAL A 186 -10.72 3.04 -8.36
N ARG A 187 -11.83 3.34 -9.03
CA ARG A 187 -12.62 4.54 -8.82
C ARG A 187 -14.08 4.22 -8.52
N GLY A 188 -14.68 5.01 -7.63
CA GLY A 188 -16.08 4.91 -7.26
C GLY A 188 -16.29 4.87 -5.75
N THR A 189 -17.47 4.47 -5.32
CA THR A 189 -17.79 4.20 -3.91
C THR A 189 -18.22 2.75 -3.80
N PRO A 190 -17.52 1.90 -3.05
CA PRO A 190 -17.91 0.49 -2.90
C PRO A 190 -19.30 0.41 -2.28
N ARG A 191 -20.13 -0.51 -2.74
CA ARG A 191 -21.48 -0.76 -2.22
C ARG A 191 -21.44 -1.18 -0.76
N ASP A 192 -20.50 -2.06 -0.44
CA ASP A 192 -20.26 -2.56 0.92
C ASP A 192 -18.76 -2.83 1.09
N ARG A 193 -18.11 -1.99 1.89
CA ARG A 193 -16.67 -2.08 2.14
C ARG A 193 -16.29 -3.28 3.01
N GLU A 194 -17.16 -3.67 3.93
CA GLU A 194 -16.92 -4.82 4.81
C GLU A 194 -17.04 -6.12 4.01
N ALA A 195 -18.07 -6.26 3.18
CA ALA A 195 -18.24 -7.38 2.28
C ALA A 195 -17.09 -7.49 1.27
N LEU A 196 -16.61 -6.36 0.71
CA LEU A 196 -15.44 -6.34 -0.16
C LEU A 196 -14.21 -6.90 0.56
N HIS A 197 -14.00 -6.48 1.80
CA HIS A 197 -12.87 -6.92 2.61
C HIS A 197 -12.96 -8.43 2.93
N ALA A 198 -14.13 -8.89 3.36
CA ALA A 198 -14.37 -10.30 3.65
C ALA A 198 -14.14 -11.20 2.41
N GLU A 199 -14.57 -10.75 1.22
CA GLU A 199 -14.37 -11.52 -0.01
C GLU A 199 -12.88 -11.53 -0.44
N LEU A 200 -12.13 -10.43 -0.24
CA LEU A 200 -10.67 -10.43 -0.44
C LEU A 200 -9.96 -11.45 0.46
N LEU A 201 -10.36 -11.54 1.72
CA LEU A 201 -9.80 -12.52 2.67
C LEU A 201 -10.13 -13.96 2.26
N LYS A 202 -11.34 -14.22 1.78
CA LYS A 202 -11.75 -15.52 1.26
C LYS A 202 -10.92 -15.89 0.03
N MET A 203 -10.75 -14.97 -0.92
CA MET A 203 -9.89 -15.16 -2.09
C MET A 203 -8.45 -15.45 -1.70
N SER A 204 -7.93 -14.87 -0.61
CA SER A 204 -6.58 -15.11 -0.11
C SER A 204 -6.35 -16.60 0.18
N SER A 205 -7.30 -17.24 0.86
CA SER A 205 -7.21 -18.67 1.19
C SER A 205 -7.49 -19.60 0.01
N GLU A 206 -8.42 -19.24 -0.89
CA GLU A 206 -8.86 -20.10 -1.98
C GLU A 206 -7.94 -20.03 -3.22
N LEU A 207 -7.33 -18.86 -3.46
CA LEU A 207 -6.56 -18.57 -4.67
C LEU A 207 -5.06 -18.37 -4.42
N GLU A 208 -4.61 -18.55 -3.18
CA GLU A 208 -3.20 -18.34 -2.78
C GLU A 208 -2.66 -16.96 -3.18
N ILE A 209 -3.44 -15.91 -2.91
CA ILE A 209 -3.08 -14.51 -3.12
C ILE A 209 -3.36 -13.69 -1.89
N ASP A 210 -2.59 -12.65 -1.68
CA ASP A 210 -2.88 -11.63 -0.67
C ASP A 210 -3.45 -10.38 -1.34
N GLY A 211 -4.42 -9.75 -0.68
CA GLY A 211 -5.10 -8.58 -1.19
C GLY A 211 -5.03 -7.39 -0.22
N SER A 212 -4.84 -6.19 -0.76
CA SER A 212 -4.89 -4.95 0.02
C SER A 212 -5.74 -3.90 -0.69
N PHE A 213 -6.82 -3.45 -0.04
CA PHE A 213 -7.69 -2.40 -0.55
C PHE A 213 -7.54 -1.13 0.29
N GLN A 214 -6.89 -0.12 -0.27
CA GLN A 214 -6.54 1.12 0.42
C GLN A 214 -7.08 2.34 -0.30
N THR A 215 -7.51 3.36 0.45
CA THR A 215 -7.83 4.67 -0.13
C THR A 215 -6.57 5.28 -0.73
N ASP A 216 -6.63 5.77 -1.98
CA ASP A 216 -5.53 6.47 -2.62
C ASP A 216 -5.53 7.95 -2.21
N ASN A 217 -4.84 8.23 -1.12
CA ASN A 217 -4.67 9.57 -0.57
C ASN A 217 -3.20 9.88 -0.29
N MET A 218 -2.93 11.10 0.14
CA MET A 218 -1.55 11.55 0.43
C MET A 218 -0.94 10.78 1.62
N TYR A 219 -1.72 10.43 2.64
CA TYR A 219 -1.22 9.68 3.80
C TYR A 219 -0.67 8.31 3.40
N ARG A 220 -1.33 7.60 2.47
CA ARG A 220 -0.84 6.35 1.92
C ARG A 220 0.56 6.50 1.30
N ARG A 221 0.82 7.62 0.62
CA ARG A 221 2.09 7.90 -0.08
C ARG A 221 3.18 8.45 0.85
N MET A 222 2.81 8.91 2.03
CA MET A 222 3.69 9.60 2.98
C MET A 222 3.85 8.84 4.29
N ARG A 223 3.75 7.51 4.26
CA ARG A 223 4.02 6.69 5.44
C ARG A 223 5.47 6.82 5.88
N ARG A 224 5.71 6.87 7.20
CA ARG A 224 7.02 7.20 7.78
C ARG A 224 7.41 6.32 8.96
N LEU A 225 6.47 5.73 9.68
CA LEU A 225 6.72 4.89 10.85
C LEU A 225 6.16 3.50 10.61
N ILE A 226 6.96 2.48 10.87
CA ILE A 226 6.53 1.09 10.85
C ILE A 226 6.89 0.40 12.17
N CYS A 227 5.89 -0.23 12.77
CA CYS A 227 6.01 -1.00 13.99
C CYS A 227 5.79 -2.48 13.71
N PHE A 228 6.70 -3.31 14.15
CA PHE A 228 6.64 -4.76 13.99
C PHE A 228 6.48 -5.45 15.34
N ASP A 229 5.71 -6.53 15.38
CA ASP A 229 5.96 -7.58 16.36
C ASP A 229 7.27 -8.29 16.02
N MET A 230 7.81 -9.02 16.98
CA MET A 230 9.08 -9.73 16.84
C MET A 230 8.86 -11.22 16.57
N ASP A 231 8.31 -11.92 17.55
CA ASP A 231 8.10 -13.37 17.51
C ASP A 231 7.07 -13.71 16.41
N SER A 232 7.33 -14.77 15.66
CA SER A 232 6.49 -15.21 14.52
C SER A 232 6.27 -14.14 13.42
N THR A 233 6.86 -12.94 13.55
CA THR A 233 6.78 -11.83 12.58
C THR A 233 8.15 -11.50 11.97
N LEU A 234 9.11 -10.95 12.72
CA LEU A 234 10.48 -10.70 12.24
C LEU A 234 11.34 -11.96 12.27
N ILE A 235 11.04 -12.88 13.20
CA ILE A 235 11.68 -14.18 13.35
C ILE A 235 10.63 -15.29 13.26
N GLN A 236 11.03 -16.45 12.76
CA GLN A 236 10.19 -17.65 12.65
C GLN A 236 10.28 -18.52 13.90
N ALA A 237 10.23 -17.91 15.08
CA ALA A 237 10.32 -18.57 16.37
C ALA A 237 9.58 -17.76 17.45
N GLU A 238 9.21 -18.45 18.52
CA GLU A 238 8.79 -17.87 19.80
C GLU A 238 9.99 -17.95 20.74
N VAL A 239 10.60 -16.83 21.10
CA VAL A 239 11.85 -16.84 21.90
C VAL A 239 11.67 -17.48 23.28
N ILE A 240 10.49 -17.36 23.88
CA ILE A 240 10.20 -18.00 25.17
C ILE A 240 10.19 -19.53 25.05
N ASP A 241 9.74 -20.08 23.95
CA ASP A 241 9.73 -21.51 23.67
C ASP A 241 11.14 -22.04 23.45
N GLU A 242 12.00 -21.28 22.76
CA GLU A 242 13.41 -21.64 22.57
C GLU A 242 14.18 -21.65 23.90
N LEU A 243 13.94 -20.63 24.76
CA LEU A 243 14.50 -20.59 26.11
C LEU A 243 14.02 -21.81 26.94
N ALA A 244 12.71 -22.10 26.87
CA ALA A 244 12.12 -23.22 27.58
C ALA A 244 12.70 -24.59 27.13
N ARG A 245 12.92 -24.79 25.84
CA ARG A 245 13.57 -26.00 25.31
C ARG A 245 14.97 -26.14 25.83
N LYS A 246 15.77 -25.09 25.83
CA LYS A 246 17.13 -25.08 26.33
C LYS A 246 17.20 -25.31 27.84
N HIS A 247 16.18 -24.85 28.57
CA HIS A 247 16.08 -25.04 30.03
C HIS A 247 15.42 -26.36 30.44
N GLY A 248 14.79 -27.08 29.49
CA GLY A 248 14.12 -28.37 29.76
C GLY A 248 12.71 -28.24 30.36
N VAL A 249 12.05 -27.10 30.22
CA VAL A 249 10.70 -26.78 30.76
C VAL A 249 9.67 -26.45 29.64
N TYR A 250 9.93 -26.94 28.44
CA TYR A 250 9.10 -26.60 27.28
C TYR A 250 7.64 -27.04 27.43
N ASP A 251 7.40 -28.26 27.94
CA ASP A 251 6.04 -28.80 28.05
C ASP A 251 5.20 -27.99 29.05
N GLU A 252 5.79 -27.53 30.14
CA GLU A 252 5.12 -26.68 31.13
C GLU A 252 4.81 -25.31 30.57
N VAL A 253 5.73 -24.67 29.81
CA VAL A 253 5.56 -23.39 29.13
C VAL A 253 4.48 -23.52 28.08
N ALA A 254 4.50 -24.60 27.28
CA ALA A 254 3.49 -24.83 26.22
C ALA A 254 2.08 -25.02 26.83
N ALA A 255 1.95 -25.71 27.96
CA ALA A 255 0.69 -25.90 28.67
C ALA A 255 0.10 -24.56 29.15
N ILE A 256 0.91 -23.66 29.69
CA ILE A 256 0.49 -22.30 30.10
C ILE A 256 0.06 -21.46 28.86
N THR A 257 0.83 -21.56 27.79
CA THR A 257 0.49 -20.86 26.53
C THR A 257 -0.85 -21.33 25.98
N ALA A 258 -1.09 -22.65 25.98
CA ALA A 258 -2.36 -23.22 25.53
C ALA A 258 -3.55 -22.77 26.40
N SER A 259 -3.37 -22.67 27.72
CA SER A 259 -4.38 -22.15 28.66
C SER A 259 -4.73 -20.69 28.37
N ALA A 260 -3.72 -19.85 28.11
CA ALA A 260 -3.96 -18.45 27.71
C ALA A 260 -4.69 -18.35 26.35
N MET A 261 -4.34 -19.20 25.38
CA MET A 261 -5.02 -19.25 24.08
C MET A 261 -6.49 -19.65 24.18
N ARG A 262 -6.86 -20.47 25.15
CA ARG A 262 -8.25 -20.81 25.44
C ARG A 262 -8.99 -19.73 26.25
N GLY A 263 -8.28 -18.69 26.71
CA GLY A 263 -8.85 -17.60 27.52
C GLY A 263 -9.08 -17.97 29.00
N GLU A 264 -8.46 -19.02 29.48
CA GLU A 264 -8.55 -19.48 30.90
C GLU A 264 -7.74 -18.59 31.82
N ILE A 265 -6.66 -18.00 31.34
CA ILE A 265 -5.79 -17.02 31.99
C ILE A 265 -5.52 -15.85 31.05
N ASP A 266 -5.26 -14.68 31.60
CA ASP A 266 -4.92 -13.49 30.80
C ASP A 266 -3.43 -13.53 30.39
N PHE A 267 -3.07 -12.57 29.49
CA PHE A 267 -1.70 -12.49 28.97
C PHE A 267 -0.67 -12.24 30.08
N LYS A 268 -0.97 -11.34 31.02
CA LYS A 268 -0.02 -10.95 32.07
C LYS A 268 0.25 -12.10 33.04
N GLU A 269 -0.80 -12.82 33.40
CA GLU A 269 -0.68 -14.03 34.24
C GLU A 269 0.10 -15.13 33.52
N SER A 270 -0.23 -15.39 32.25
CA SER A 270 0.49 -16.34 31.41
C SER A 270 1.97 -15.99 31.30
N PHE A 271 2.28 -14.72 30.98
CA PHE A 271 3.64 -14.23 30.87
C PHE A 271 4.42 -14.43 32.17
N THR A 272 3.86 -14.01 33.30
CA THR A 272 4.48 -14.12 34.62
C THR A 272 4.77 -15.57 34.99
N ARG A 273 3.80 -16.48 34.75
CA ARG A 273 3.98 -17.93 35.05
C ARG A 273 5.08 -18.54 34.19
N ARG A 274 5.17 -18.21 32.91
CA ARG A 274 6.18 -18.70 31.99
C ARG A 274 7.58 -18.18 32.34
N CYS A 275 7.71 -16.89 32.70
CA CYS A 275 8.98 -16.33 33.17
C CYS A 275 9.52 -17.06 34.41
N LYS A 276 8.64 -17.39 35.38
CA LYS A 276 9.05 -18.13 36.59
C LYS A 276 9.69 -19.49 36.30
N LEU A 277 9.24 -20.18 35.24
CA LEU A 277 9.81 -21.46 34.82
C LEU A 277 11.22 -21.32 34.26
N LEU A 278 11.63 -20.13 33.80
CA LEU A 278 12.96 -19.87 33.26
C LEU A 278 14.01 -19.57 34.36
N LYS A 279 13.63 -19.60 35.66
CA LYS A 279 14.55 -19.32 36.76
C LYS A 279 15.76 -20.23 36.71
N GLY A 280 16.95 -19.62 36.81
CA GLY A 280 18.22 -20.34 36.81
C GLY A 280 18.82 -20.59 35.42
N LEU A 281 18.17 -20.13 34.35
CA LEU A 281 18.73 -20.22 33.02
C LEU A 281 19.91 -19.23 32.88
N ASP A 282 21.05 -19.71 32.36
CA ASP A 282 22.24 -18.90 32.09
C ASP A 282 22.00 -17.93 30.92
N VAL A 283 22.35 -16.66 31.08
CA VAL A 283 22.23 -15.61 30.06
C VAL A 283 23.01 -15.93 28.76
N ASN A 284 24.05 -16.75 28.85
CA ASN A 284 24.77 -17.19 27.66
C ASN A 284 23.91 -18.01 26.70
N VAL A 285 22.92 -18.75 27.21
CA VAL A 285 21.93 -19.46 26.39
C VAL A 285 21.10 -18.47 25.56
N MET A 286 20.75 -17.31 26.11
CA MET A 286 20.04 -16.26 25.36
C MET A 286 20.89 -15.75 24.21
N ARG A 287 22.20 -15.61 24.41
CA ARG A 287 23.14 -15.18 23.36
C ARG A 287 23.21 -16.20 22.23
N ASP A 288 23.36 -17.49 22.58
CA ASP A 288 23.40 -18.56 21.59
C ASP A 288 22.13 -18.63 20.74
N ILE A 289 20.96 -18.43 21.36
CA ILE A 289 19.67 -18.34 20.62
C ILE A 289 19.65 -17.13 19.71
N ALA A 290 20.04 -15.94 20.21
CA ALA A 290 20.04 -14.70 19.44
C ALA A 290 20.91 -14.78 18.18
N GLU A 291 22.10 -15.40 18.28
CA GLU A 291 23.02 -15.58 17.15
C GLU A 291 22.46 -16.53 16.07
N ASN A 292 21.54 -17.43 16.45
CA ASN A 292 20.95 -18.44 15.58
C ASN A 292 19.45 -18.20 15.28
N LEU A 293 18.95 -16.99 15.47
CA LEU A 293 17.54 -16.67 15.20
C LEU A 293 17.16 -16.92 13.73
N PRO A 294 16.08 -17.66 13.46
CA PRO A 294 15.59 -17.89 12.11
C PRO A 294 14.83 -16.65 11.61
N PHE A 295 15.48 -15.79 10.87
CA PHE A 295 14.85 -14.57 10.32
C PHE A 295 13.80 -14.91 9.26
N THR A 296 12.74 -14.12 9.26
CA THR A 296 11.63 -14.27 8.30
C THR A 296 12.08 -13.96 6.86
N GLU A 297 11.54 -14.74 5.91
CA GLU A 297 11.83 -14.55 4.49
C GLU A 297 11.61 -13.09 4.06
N GLY A 298 12.61 -12.51 3.38
CA GLY A 298 12.53 -11.15 2.86
C GLY A 298 12.85 -10.04 3.86
N LEU A 299 13.22 -10.38 5.12
CA LEU A 299 13.50 -9.39 6.16
C LEU A 299 14.68 -8.49 5.78
N ASP A 300 15.78 -9.04 5.28
CA ASP A 300 16.96 -8.26 4.89
C ASP A 300 16.60 -7.21 3.82
N ARG A 301 15.84 -7.62 2.81
CA ARG A 301 15.36 -6.73 1.76
C ARG A 301 14.43 -5.63 2.32
N LEU A 302 13.48 -6.02 3.17
CA LEU A 302 12.54 -5.09 3.77
C LEU A 302 13.29 -4.02 4.58
N MET A 303 14.18 -4.41 5.48
CA MET A 303 14.93 -3.50 6.34
C MET A 303 15.84 -2.58 5.53
N TYR A 304 16.53 -3.11 4.52
CA TYR A 304 17.35 -2.31 3.61
C TYR A 304 16.52 -1.20 2.94
N VAL A 305 15.39 -1.55 2.35
CA VAL A 305 14.53 -0.58 1.64
C VAL A 305 13.94 0.45 2.60
N LEU A 306 13.41 0.03 3.74
CA LEU A 306 12.82 0.94 4.73
C LEU A 306 13.85 1.95 5.23
N LYS A 307 15.06 1.51 5.58
CA LYS A 307 16.15 2.40 6.03
C LYS A 307 16.59 3.35 4.93
N LYS A 308 16.78 2.86 3.71
CA LYS A 308 17.17 3.67 2.55
C LYS A 308 16.19 4.80 2.28
N TYR A 309 14.89 4.56 2.44
CA TYR A 309 13.85 5.56 2.20
C TYR A 309 13.43 6.32 3.47
N GLY A 310 14.21 6.21 4.55
CA GLY A 310 14.06 7.05 5.75
C GLY A 310 12.85 6.74 6.61
N TYR A 311 12.37 5.47 6.58
CA TYR A 311 11.34 5.04 7.53
C TYR A 311 11.93 4.93 8.93
N LYS A 312 11.13 5.34 9.92
CA LYS A 312 11.36 4.99 11.33
C LYS A 312 10.82 3.60 11.59
N ILE A 313 11.62 2.77 12.24
CA ILE A 313 11.33 1.34 12.45
C ILE A 313 11.30 1.06 13.94
N ALA A 314 10.24 0.42 14.42
CA ALA A 314 10.09 0.02 15.81
C ALA A 314 9.78 -1.47 15.94
N ILE A 315 10.32 -2.10 16.98
CA ILE A 315 9.88 -3.41 17.47
C ILE A 315 9.02 -3.17 18.71
N LEU A 316 7.78 -3.69 18.69
CA LEU A 316 6.83 -3.65 19.80
C LEU A 316 6.41 -5.09 20.12
N SER A 317 7.08 -5.73 21.08
CA SER A 317 6.99 -7.18 21.29
C SER A 317 6.53 -7.57 22.69
N GLY A 318 5.71 -8.61 22.76
CA GLY A 318 5.43 -9.32 24.00
C GLY A 318 6.56 -10.30 24.43
N GLY A 319 7.60 -10.45 23.58
CA GLY A 319 8.81 -11.20 23.88
C GLY A 319 9.80 -10.41 24.75
N PHE A 320 11.10 -10.63 24.55
CA PHE A 320 12.13 -10.12 25.46
C PHE A 320 13.05 -9.09 24.81
N THR A 321 13.37 -8.04 25.57
CA THR A 321 14.23 -6.90 25.16
C THR A 321 15.58 -7.39 24.63
N PHE A 322 16.20 -8.36 25.23
CA PHE A 322 17.49 -8.92 24.82
C PHE A 322 17.52 -9.31 23.33
N PHE A 323 16.48 -9.99 22.84
CA PHE A 323 16.39 -10.40 21.44
C PHE A 323 16.03 -9.22 20.53
N GLY A 324 15.14 -8.35 21.00
CA GLY A 324 14.80 -7.12 20.30
C GLY A 324 16.02 -6.22 20.06
N GLU A 325 16.88 -6.05 21.05
CA GLU A 325 18.14 -5.28 20.95
C GLU A 325 19.16 -5.93 20.02
N TYR A 326 19.22 -7.28 20.01
CA TYR A 326 20.06 -8.00 19.05
C TYR A 326 19.62 -7.72 17.61
N ILE A 327 18.31 -7.79 17.33
CA ILE A 327 17.74 -7.48 16.03
C ILE A 327 17.92 -6.00 15.70
N GLN A 328 17.73 -5.11 16.68
CA GLN A 328 17.96 -3.66 16.55
C GLN A 328 19.39 -3.37 16.08
N LYS A 329 20.36 -3.96 16.74
CA LYS A 329 21.78 -3.77 16.41
C LYS A 329 22.12 -4.29 15.02
N LYS A 330 21.52 -5.42 14.62
CA LYS A 330 21.75 -6.02 13.29
C LYS A 330 21.20 -5.16 12.15
N TYR A 331 19.99 -4.62 12.30
CA TYR A 331 19.27 -3.91 11.22
C TYR A 331 19.22 -2.39 11.41
N GLY A 332 19.75 -1.86 12.50
CA GLY A 332 19.72 -0.42 12.81
C GLY A 332 18.31 0.09 13.06
N ILE A 333 17.48 -0.65 13.77
CA ILE A 333 16.10 -0.30 14.13
C ILE A 333 16.11 0.87 15.11
N ASP A 334 15.14 1.81 14.99
CA ASP A 334 15.16 3.05 15.77
C ASP A 334 14.64 2.83 17.19
N TYR A 335 13.62 1.99 17.41
CA TYR A 335 12.96 1.78 18.70
C TYR A 335 12.75 0.29 19.00
N VAL A 336 12.97 -0.09 20.25
CA VAL A 336 12.63 -1.43 20.77
C VAL A 336 11.90 -1.28 22.08
N TYR A 337 10.73 -1.89 22.19
CA TYR A 337 9.95 -2.02 23.40
C TYR A 337 9.50 -3.46 23.53
N ALA A 338 10.02 -4.13 24.54
CA ALA A 338 9.71 -5.53 24.88
C ALA A 338 9.85 -5.72 26.39
N ASN A 339 9.66 -6.94 26.87
CA ASN A 339 9.74 -7.22 28.31
C ASN A 339 11.19 -7.52 28.70
N GLU A 340 11.65 -6.95 29.80
CA GLU A 340 12.99 -7.14 30.32
C GLU A 340 12.98 -8.27 31.35
N LEU A 341 13.81 -9.30 31.14
CA LEU A 341 14.03 -10.36 32.13
C LEU A 341 15.02 -9.90 33.18
N GLU A 342 14.71 -10.17 34.43
CA GLU A 342 15.62 -9.89 35.54
C GLU A 342 16.74 -10.94 35.60
N ILE A 343 18.00 -10.46 35.62
CA ILE A 343 19.20 -11.28 35.67
C ILE A 343 19.90 -11.01 37.01
N ASP A 344 20.33 -12.07 37.73
CA ASP A 344 21.06 -11.95 38.97
C ASP A 344 22.55 -11.64 38.75
N GLU A 345 23.27 -11.39 39.85
CA GLU A 345 24.71 -11.05 39.82
C GLU A 345 25.58 -12.20 39.28
N THR A 346 25.05 -13.42 39.21
CA THR A 346 25.77 -14.60 38.71
C THR A 346 25.50 -14.85 37.22
N GLY A 347 24.67 -14.02 36.57
CA GLY A 347 24.35 -14.14 35.15
C GLY A 347 23.23 -15.13 34.83
N HIS A 348 22.37 -15.42 35.82
CA HIS A 348 21.22 -16.33 35.64
C HIS A 348 19.90 -15.56 35.76
N LEU A 349 18.88 -16.05 35.07
CA LEU A 349 17.54 -15.51 35.18
C LEU A 349 16.95 -15.76 36.57
N THR A 350 16.37 -14.72 37.18
CA THR A 350 15.70 -14.86 38.49
C THR A 350 14.31 -15.50 38.38
N GLY A 351 13.74 -15.54 37.17
CA GLY A 351 12.37 -15.91 36.89
C GLY A 351 11.37 -14.75 37.02
N ASN A 352 11.89 -13.54 37.26
CA ASN A 352 11.09 -12.30 37.27
C ASN A 352 11.37 -11.47 36.00
N TYR A 353 10.64 -10.38 35.90
CA TYR A 353 10.79 -9.35 34.84
C TYR A 353 10.79 -7.96 35.47
N VAL A 354 11.32 -6.97 34.71
CA VAL A 354 11.44 -5.58 35.13
C VAL A 354 10.42 -4.72 34.37
N GLY A 355 9.73 -3.81 35.09
CA GLY A 355 8.84 -2.83 34.49
C GLY A 355 7.44 -3.34 34.13
N GLU A 356 6.76 -2.62 33.25
CA GLU A 356 5.42 -2.96 32.76
C GLU A 356 5.48 -3.97 31.61
N ILE A 357 4.55 -4.93 31.66
CA ILE A 357 4.42 -5.93 30.58
C ILE A 357 3.92 -5.27 29.30
N VAL A 358 4.60 -5.51 28.20
CA VAL A 358 4.19 -5.09 26.85
C VAL A 358 3.14 -6.07 26.33
N ASP A 359 1.89 -5.79 26.66
CA ASP A 359 0.71 -6.48 26.15
C ASP A 359 0.14 -5.79 24.89
N GLY A 360 -0.96 -6.31 24.34
CA GLY A 360 -1.56 -5.74 23.12
C GLY A 360 -2.01 -4.29 23.26
N LYS A 361 -2.54 -3.89 24.42
CA LYS A 361 -2.92 -2.49 24.69
C LYS A 361 -1.68 -1.60 24.71
N ARG A 362 -0.62 -2.07 25.38
CA ARG A 362 0.64 -1.35 25.48
C ARG A 362 1.32 -1.18 24.13
N LYS A 363 1.25 -2.18 23.22
CA LYS A 363 1.74 -2.04 21.85
C LYS A 363 1.04 -0.87 21.11
N ALA A 364 -0.28 -0.75 21.21
CA ALA A 364 -1.02 0.37 20.60
C ALA A 364 -0.66 1.73 21.21
N GLU A 365 -0.48 1.80 22.55
CA GLU A 365 -0.04 3.02 23.25
C GLU A 365 1.37 3.43 22.79
N LEU A 366 2.28 2.48 22.68
CA LEU A 366 3.66 2.71 22.23
C LEU A 366 3.69 3.20 20.78
N LEU A 367 2.88 2.64 19.88
CA LEU A 367 2.74 3.12 18.50
C LEU A 367 2.33 4.60 18.48
N ARG A 368 1.31 5.00 19.27
CA ARG A 368 0.90 6.41 19.39
C ARG A 368 2.01 7.28 19.94
N LEU A 369 2.70 6.83 20.98
CA LEU A 369 3.79 7.56 21.59
C LEU A 369 4.93 7.81 20.60
N ILE A 370 5.36 6.78 19.86
CA ILE A 370 6.43 6.92 18.85
C ILE A 370 5.96 7.85 17.73
N ALA A 371 4.70 7.71 17.27
CA ALA A 371 4.15 8.60 16.25
C ALA A 371 4.18 10.07 16.69
N GLN A 372 3.86 10.37 17.97
CA GLN A 372 3.96 11.71 18.53
C GLN A 372 5.42 12.22 18.60
N VAL A 373 6.35 11.37 19.05
CA VAL A 373 7.79 11.71 19.15
C VAL A 373 8.35 12.05 17.76
N GLU A 374 8.02 11.22 16.76
CA GLU A 374 8.47 11.40 15.37
C GLU A 374 7.63 12.43 14.59
N LYS A 375 6.59 13.02 15.20
CA LYS A 375 5.65 13.98 14.58
C LYS A 375 5.00 13.43 13.31
N VAL A 376 4.58 12.18 13.37
CA VAL A 376 3.93 11.43 12.29
C VAL A 376 2.46 11.27 12.64
N ASP A 377 1.56 11.55 11.67
CA ASP A 377 0.13 11.26 11.82
C ASP A 377 -0.11 9.74 11.89
N LEU A 378 -1.10 9.29 12.67
CA LEU A 378 -1.43 7.87 12.76
C LEU A 378 -1.76 7.24 11.40
N GLN A 379 -2.35 8.00 10.48
CA GLN A 379 -2.59 7.54 9.11
C GLN A 379 -1.29 7.28 8.31
N GLN A 380 -0.15 7.81 8.76
CA GLN A 380 1.16 7.58 8.17
C GLN A 380 1.92 6.42 8.83
N THR A 381 1.32 5.76 9.80
CA THR A 381 1.91 4.61 10.49
C THR A 381 1.53 3.29 9.83
N ILE A 382 2.36 2.29 10.06
CA ILE A 382 2.19 0.91 9.64
C ILE A 382 2.41 0.03 10.86
N ALA A 383 1.61 -1.00 11.01
CA ALA A 383 1.81 -2.04 12.01
C ALA A 383 1.76 -3.42 11.35
N VAL A 384 2.66 -4.31 11.75
CA VAL A 384 2.77 -5.68 11.24
C VAL A 384 2.88 -6.64 12.42
N GLY A 385 2.06 -7.67 12.45
CA GLY A 385 2.06 -8.69 13.51
C GLY A 385 1.24 -9.91 13.12
N ASP A 386 1.39 -11.01 13.83
CA ASP A 386 0.74 -12.30 13.56
C ASP A 386 -0.32 -12.69 14.60
N GLY A 387 -0.25 -12.12 15.80
CA GLY A 387 -0.99 -12.54 16.98
C GLY A 387 -2.25 -11.72 17.28
N ALA A 388 -3.13 -12.28 18.10
CA ALA A 388 -4.31 -11.57 18.61
C ALA A 388 -3.93 -10.39 19.52
N ASN A 389 -2.77 -10.45 20.17
CA ASN A 389 -2.16 -9.38 20.94
C ASN A 389 -1.71 -8.19 20.08
N ASP A 390 -1.59 -8.36 18.75
CA ASP A 390 -1.24 -7.27 17.83
C ASP A 390 -2.45 -6.50 17.32
N LEU A 391 -3.65 -7.09 17.39
CA LEU A 391 -4.86 -6.46 16.87
C LEU A 391 -5.09 -5.01 17.34
N PRO A 392 -4.87 -4.64 18.61
CA PRO A 392 -4.98 -3.25 19.03
C PRO A 392 -4.02 -2.32 18.27
N MET A 393 -2.76 -2.74 18.06
CA MET A 393 -1.77 -1.99 17.30
C MET A 393 -2.09 -1.97 15.80
N LEU A 394 -2.51 -3.11 15.21
CA LEU A 394 -2.90 -3.21 13.81
C LEU A 394 -4.08 -2.31 13.46
N ASN A 395 -5.08 -2.23 14.36
CA ASN A 395 -6.28 -1.41 14.15
C ASN A 395 -6.03 0.08 14.40
N GLU A 396 -5.04 0.44 15.19
CA GLU A 396 -4.65 1.83 15.45
C GLU A 396 -3.86 2.43 14.28
N ALA A 397 -3.06 1.62 13.61
CA ALA A 397 -2.19 2.07 12.52
C ALA A 397 -2.97 2.47 11.27
N GLY A 398 -2.46 3.44 10.52
CA GLY A 398 -3.00 3.80 9.20
C GLY A 398 -2.95 2.66 8.18
N LEU A 399 -2.08 1.65 8.41
CA LEU A 399 -2.04 0.38 7.70
C LEU A 399 -1.66 -0.74 8.66
N GLY A 400 -2.63 -1.53 9.10
CA GLY A 400 -2.39 -2.74 9.85
C GLY A 400 -2.32 -3.97 8.93
N ILE A 401 -1.29 -4.78 9.09
CA ILE A 401 -1.03 -5.97 8.28
C ILE A 401 -0.89 -7.19 9.20
N ALA A 402 -1.80 -8.14 9.07
CA ALA A 402 -1.67 -9.46 9.66
C ALA A 402 -0.69 -10.30 8.82
N PHE A 403 0.45 -10.68 9.39
CA PHE A 403 1.50 -11.38 8.69
C PHE A 403 1.52 -12.86 9.11
N HIS A 404 1.28 -13.78 8.16
CA HIS A 404 1.17 -15.23 8.39
C HIS A 404 0.31 -15.59 9.63
N ALA A 405 -0.69 -14.75 9.88
CA ALA A 405 -1.50 -14.80 11.09
C ALA A 405 -2.58 -15.87 11.02
N LYS A 406 -3.09 -16.24 12.20
CA LYS A 406 -4.22 -17.17 12.32
C LYS A 406 -5.50 -16.56 11.71
N PRO A 407 -6.45 -17.38 11.21
CA PRO A 407 -7.67 -16.89 10.53
C PRO A 407 -8.45 -15.84 11.33
N ARG A 408 -8.51 -15.98 12.65
CA ARG A 408 -9.17 -15.01 13.55
C ARG A 408 -8.51 -13.64 13.52
N VAL A 409 -7.17 -13.58 13.43
CA VAL A 409 -6.42 -12.32 13.37
C VAL A 409 -6.58 -11.71 11.99
N VAL A 410 -6.44 -12.52 10.95
CA VAL A 410 -6.65 -12.10 9.54
C VAL A 410 -8.04 -11.47 9.36
N ALA A 411 -9.10 -12.07 9.93
CA ALA A 411 -10.47 -11.54 9.83
C ALA A 411 -10.68 -10.19 10.53
N ASN A 412 -9.83 -9.82 11.49
CA ASN A 412 -9.95 -8.59 12.28
C ASN A 412 -8.86 -7.54 11.95
N ALA A 413 -7.93 -7.87 11.06
CA ALA A 413 -6.92 -6.93 10.57
C ALA A 413 -7.38 -6.25 9.28
N GLY A 414 -6.86 -5.05 9.03
CA GLY A 414 -7.19 -4.31 7.81
C GLY A 414 -6.67 -4.98 6.53
N GLN A 415 -5.53 -5.66 6.59
CA GLN A 415 -4.85 -6.32 5.47
C GLN A 415 -4.12 -7.57 5.96
N SER A 416 -3.81 -8.49 5.03
CA SER A 416 -3.02 -9.69 5.37
C SER A 416 -1.99 -10.04 4.30
N ILE A 417 -0.89 -10.65 4.74
CA ILE A 417 0.12 -11.29 3.89
C ILE A 417 0.32 -12.70 4.44
N THR A 418 0.02 -13.71 3.61
CA THR A 418 0.06 -15.13 3.98
C THR A 418 0.82 -16.00 2.97
N THR A 419 1.08 -15.48 1.76
CA THR A 419 1.62 -16.26 0.64
C THR A 419 3.09 -16.05 0.36
N ILE A 420 3.64 -14.90 0.78
CA ILE A 420 5.04 -14.52 0.52
C ILE A 420 5.73 -14.03 1.80
N GLY A 421 7.03 -13.72 1.69
CA GLY A 421 7.83 -13.17 2.78
C GLY A 421 7.39 -11.76 3.23
N ILE A 422 7.97 -11.30 4.35
CA ILE A 422 7.61 -10.03 4.99
C ILE A 422 7.89 -8.80 4.10
N ASP A 423 8.76 -8.93 3.12
CA ASP A 423 9.00 -7.89 2.12
C ASP A 423 7.82 -7.62 1.19
N GLY A 424 6.76 -8.45 1.23
CA GLY A 424 5.45 -8.17 0.65
C GLY A 424 4.83 -6.86 1.11
N VAL A 425 5.17 -6.40 2.31
CA VAL A 425 4.80 -5.09 2.87
C VAL A 425 5.18 -3.95 1.92
N LEU A 426 6.32 -4.03 1.26
CA LEU A 426 6.79 -2.99 0.32
C LEU A 426 5.79 -2.73 -0.82
N TYR A 427 5.14 -3.78 -1.33
CA TYR A 427 4.15 -3.63 -2.40
C TYR A 427 2.85 -3.00 -1.92
N PHE A 428 2.44 -3.27 -0.67
CA PHE A 428 1.30 -2.58 -0.06
C PHE A 428 1.58 -1.08 0.17
N LEU A 429 2.86 -0.73 0.35
CA LEU A 429 3.31 0.68 0.39
C LEU A 429 3.41 1.31 -1.00
N GLY A 430 3.32 0.51 -2.08
CA GLY A 430 3.38 0.97 -3.46
C GLY A 430 4.77 1.02 -4.06
N PHE A 431 5.77 0.41 -3.41
CA PHE A 431 7.09 0.25 -4.02
C PHE A 431 7.01 -0.62 -5.27
N LYS A 432 7.84 -0.29 -6.26
CA LYS A 432 8.05 -1.08 -7.47
C LYS A 432 9.49 -1.56 -7.52
N ASP A 433 9.69 -2.80 -7.94
CA ASP A 433 11.05 -3.32 -8.11
C ASP A 433 11.90 -2.47 -9.07
N SER A 434 11.28 -1.88 -10.09
CA SER A 434 11.98 -0.98 -11.03
C SER A 434 12.52 0.32 -10.41
N TYR A 435 12.10 0.66 -9.19
CA TYR A 435 12.61 1.83 -8.45
C TYR A 435 13.67 1.46 -7.43
N LEU A 436 13.87 0.16 -7.21
CA LEU A 436 14.83 -0.36 -6.26
C LEU A 436 16.13 -0.72 -7.01
N ASP A 437 17.25 -0.54 -6.35
CA ASP A 437 18.55 -0.96 -6.88
C ASP A 437 18.74 -2.49 -6.83
N GLU A 438 19.83 -2.97 -7.40
CA GLU A 438 20.12 -4.41 -7.47
C GLU A 438 20.20 -5.08 -6.10
N GLN A 439 20.61 -4.36 -5.04
CA GLN A 439 20.68 -4.90 -3.68
C GLN A 439 19.28 -5.10 -3.06
N ALA A 440 18.27 -4.39 -3.57
CA ALA A 440 16.89 -4.44 -3.08
C ALA A 440 15.96 -5.29 -3.97
N GLN A 441 16.42 -5.74 -5.12
CA GLN A 441 15.69 -6.63 -6.03
C GLN A 441 15.90 -8.11 -5.71
#